data_3525b341b34dbbe28aa07f8aa67faf48
#
_entry.id   3525b341b34dbbe28aa07f8aa67faf48
#
_cell.length_a   1.000
_cell.length_b   1.000
_cell.length_c   1.000
_cell.angle_alpha   90.00
_cell.angle_beta   90.00
_cell.angle_gamma   90.00
#
_symmetry.space_group_name_H-M   'P 1'
#
loop_
_entity.id
_entity.type
_entity.pdbx_description
1 polymer ?
#
loop_
_entity_poly.entity_id
_entity_poly.type
_entity_poly.pdbx_seq_one_letter_code
_entity_poly.pdbx_strand_id
1 'polypeptide(L)' 'MDNFKIIIVEDVPLELKGTEGIIRNDIPEAQIIGTAENETAYWKLLKVQLPDLV' A
#
# COMPACT_ATOMS: atom_id res chain seq x y z
N MET A 1 8.98 17.71 4.15
CA MET A 1 7.63 17.34 3.72
C MET A 1 7.18 16.11 4.46
N ASP A 2 5.97 16.12 4.95
CA ASP A 2 5.46 14.98 5.71
C ASP A 2 5.16 13.80 4.80
N ASN A 3 5.51 12.60 5.28
CA ASN A 3 5.17 11.39 4.58
C ASN A 3 3.70 11.06 4.79
N PHE A 4 3.09 10.41 3.83
CA PHE A 4 1.74 9.88 4.00
C PHE A 4 1.75 8.36 3.87
N LYS A 5 0.82 7.73 4.57
CA LYS A 5 0.75 6.28 4.66
C LYS A 5 -0.24 5.74 3.65
N ILE A 6 0.17 4.72 2.91
CA ILE A 6 -0.70 4.10 1.90
C ILE A 6 -0.75 2.59 2.09
N ILE A 7 -1.85 2.01 1.66
CA ILE A 7 -2.01 0.56 1.53
C ILE A 7 -2.31 0.27 0.06
N ILE A 8 -1.62 -0.69 -0.51
CA ILE A 8 -1.85 -1.14 -1.88
C ILE A 8 -2.70 -2.39 -1.85
N VAL A 9 -3.80 -2.39 -2.58
CA VAL A 9 -4.67 -3.57 -2.72
C VAL A 9 -4.63 -3.99 -4.18
N GLU A 10 -4.13 -5.19 -4.44
CA GLU A 10 -3.99 -5.73 -5.80
C GLU A 10 -4.06 -7.24 -5.75
N ASP A 11 -4.92 -7.84 -6.57
CA ASP A 11 -5.12 -9.29 -6.58
C ASP A 11 -4.10 -10.05 -7.42
N VAL A 12 -3.29 -9.36 -8.21
CA VAL A 12 -2.24 -9.98 -9.01
C VAL A 12 -0.88 -9.67 -8.37
N PRO A 13 -0.19 -10.66 -7.79
CA PRO A 13 1.07 -10.40 -7.07
C PRO A 13 2.15 -9.71 -7.89
N LEU A 14 2.24 -10.03 -9.17
CA LEU A 14 3.24 -9.40 -10.03
C LEU A 14 2.93 -7.92 -10.24
N GLU A 15 1.67 -7.57 -10.40
CA GLU A 15 1.25 -6.18 -10.54
C GLU A 15 1.44 -5.42 -9.22
N LEU A 16 1.23 -6.09 -8.09
CA LEU A 16 1.46 -5.51 -6.78
C LEU A 16 2.92 -5.07 -6.63
N LYS A 17 3.86 -5.92 -7.00
CA LYS A 17 5.28 -5.59 -6.94
C LYS A 17 5.64 -4.44 -7.87
N GLY A 18 5.05 -4.41 -9.05
CA GLY A 18 5.27 -3.32 -9.99
C GLY A 18 4.78 -1.99 -9.44
N THR A 19 3.59 -1.97 -8.85
CA THR A 19 3.02 -0.78 -8.24
C THR A 19 3.88 -0.29 -7.07
N GLU A 20 4.33 -1.20 -6.21
CA GLU A 20 5.23 -0.84 -5.12
C GLU A 20 6.51 -0.16 -5.62
N GLY A 21 7.10 -0.72 -6.68
CA GLY A 21 8.32 -0.16 -7.24
C GLY A 21 8.12 1.24 -7.79
N ILE A 22 7.02 1.47 -8.49
CA ILE A 22 6.69 2.78 -9.03
C ILE A 22 6.50 3.80 -7.90
N ILE A 23 5.76 3.42 -6.87
CA ILE A 23 5.50 4.33 -5.75
C ILE A 23 6.79 4.67 -5.03
N ARG A 24 7.64 3.69 -4.76
CA ARG A 24 8.90 3.93 -4.06
C ARG A 24 9.85 4.83 -4.85
N ASN A 25 9.85 4.69 -6.18
CA ASN A 25 10.74 5.48 -7.02
C ASN A 25 10.19 6.88 -7.32
N ASP A 26 8.89 6.98 -7.60
CA ASP A 26 8.30 8.22 -8.11
C ASP A 26 7.64 9.07 -7.03
N ILE A 27 7.26 8.45 -5.91
CA ILE A 27 6.59 9.15 -4.82
C ILE A 27 7.31 8.81 -3.51
N PRO A 28 8.51 9.34 -3.30
CA PRO A 28 9.31 9.00 -2.12
C PRO A 28 8.67 9.42 -0.79
N GLU A 29 7.76 10.39 -0.80
CA GLU A 29 7.03 10.79 0.41
C GLU A 29 5.92 9.81 0.81
N ALA A 30 5.58 8.87 -0.05
CA ALA A 30 4.58 7.86 0.27
C ALA A 30 5.22 6.72 1.04
N GLN A 31 4.65 6.39 2.20
CA GLN A 31 5.09 5.26 3.02
C GLN A 31 4.12 4.11 2.83
N ILE A 32 4.58 3.03 2.23
CA ILE A 32 3.75 1.83 2.06
C ILE A 32 3.75 1.07 3.39
N ILE A 33 2.63 1.12 4.10
CA ILE A 33 2.50 0.48 5.41
C ILE A 33 1.95 -0.94 5.31
N GLY A 34 1.47 -1.35 4.15
CA GLY A 34 1.01 -2.70 3.95
C GLY A 34 0.53 -2.92 2.53
N THR A 35 0.44 -4.19 2.16
CA THR A 35 -0.10 -4.61 0.88
C THR A 35 -1.13 -5.69 1.12
N ALA A 36 -2.15 -5.76 0.28
CA ALA A 36 -3.21 -6.75 0.40
C ALA A 36 -3.54 -7.31 -0.98
N GLU A 37 -3.74 -8.62 -1.05
CA GLU A 37 -4.10 -9.28 -2.30
C GLU A 37 -5.60 -9.30 -2.54
N ASN A 38 -6.38 -9.02 -1.49
CA ASN A 38 -7.83 -9.05 -1.58
C ASN A 38 -8.44 -8.20 -0.48
N GLU A 39 -9.76 -8.05 -0.53
CA GLU A 39 -10.50 -7.24 0.43
C GLU A 39 -10.35 -7.74 1.88
N THR A 40 -10.35 -9.05 2.07
CA THR A 40 -10.21 -9.63 3.41
C THR A 40 -8.87 -9.25 4.04
N ALA A 41 -7.78 -9.36 3.27
CA ALA A 41 -6.47 -8.98 3.75
C ALA A 41 -6.39 -7.48 4.05
N TYR A 42 -7.05 -6.66 3.22
CA TYR A 42 -7.12 -5.22 3.43
C TYR A 42 -7.79 -4.88 4.77
N TRP A 43 -8.94 -5.51 5.06
CA TRP A 43 -9.64 -5.27 6.32
C TRP A 43 -8.80 -5.66 7.53
N LYS A 44 -8.01 -6.73 7.42
CA LYS A 44 -7.11 -7.14 8.50
C LYS A 44 -6.03 -6.09 8.75
N LEU A 45 -5.51 -5.49 7.69
CA LEU A 45 -4.51 -4.42 7.83
C LEU A 45 -5.10 -3.19 8.53
N LEU A 46 -6.34 -2.84 8.24
CA LEU A 46 -6.98 -1.69 8.87
C LEU A 46 -7.16 -1.84 10.37
N LYS A 47 -7.22 -3.07 10.88
CA LYS A 47 -7.30 -3.30 12.31
C LYS A 47 -6.00 -2.99 13.02
N VAL A 48 -4.89 -2.99 12.31
CA VAL A 48 -3.56 -2.75 12.86
C VAL A 48 -3.10 -1.31 12.61
N GLN A 49 -3.32 -0.82 11.41
CA GLN A 49 -2.89 0.51 11.01
C GLN A 49 -3.94 1.17 10.13
N LEU A 50 -4.10 2.48 10.29
CA LEU A 50 -4.98 3.26 9.42
C LEU A 50 -4.11 4.00 8.39
N PRO A 51 -4.38 3.82 7.10
CA PRO A 51 -3.64 4.55 6.07
C PRO A 51 -4.25 5.93 5.86
N ASP A 52 -3.46 6.82 5.28
CA ASP A 52 -3.95 8.10 4.78
C ASP A 52 -4.60 7.91 3.41
N LEU A 53 -4.12 6.90 2.67
CA LEU A 53 -4.60 6.60 1.33
C LEU A 53 -4.54 5.08 1.09
N VAL A 54 -5.48 4.61 0.33
CA VAL A 54 -5.56 3.20 -0.07
C VAL A 54 -5.22 3.04 -1.55
#